data_aeac0e30cd09e5ca1570047d6c26063a
#
_entry.id   aeac0e30cd09e5ca1570047d6c26063a
#
_cell.length_a   1.000
_cell.length_b   1.000
_cell.length_c   1.000
_cell.angle_alpha   90.00
_cell.angle_beta   90.00
_cell.angle_gamma   90.00
#
_symmetry.space_group_name_H-M   'P 1'
#
loop_
_entity.id
_entity.type
_entity.pdbx_description
1 polymer ?
#
loop_
_entity_poly.entity_id
_entity_poly.type
_entity_poly.pdbx_seq_one_letter_code
_entity_poly.pdbx_strand_id
1 'polypeptide(L)'
;MSELLNIYTMNGISLRNRVVMAPMTRSRAYNLVPTDSMVTYYRQRATAGLIVSEGSPVSMEGRGQAYTPGIYTHEQIEGWKKVTEAVHAEGGKIFIQLWHVGRSSHIAHQPDGQAPVSSVSRIAEGCTTHIPGENDQSVRAFHSQPRALTTDEVPRVTQDFVQAAKNAIEAGFDGVEIHAANGYLFEQFINGELNDRTDRYGGNIANRLRFTLETVDAVSAAIGSHRTGIRIAPFGRLQDMHGFDDEQETWLALGIELRRRHLAYVHLSDQESLGSQALPAGFLTTFRETYEGTLIVAGSYTPERAKRALREGFADLIAFGRPFIANPDLVTRMKNEWPLAVPDKNTFYTGRDAGYIDYPSYHVD
;
A
#
# COMPACT_ATOMS: atom_id res chain seq x y z
N MET A 1 -21.05 -21.56 5.79
CA MET A 1 -20.72 -20.13 5.55
C MET A 1 -19.37 -20.09 4.85
N SER A 2 -19.17 -19.12 3.95
CA SER A 2 -17.90 -18.98 3.25
C SER A 2 -16.80 -18.55 4.20
N GLU A 3 -15.62 -19.12 4.09
CA GLU A 3 -14.43 -18.80 4.90
C GLU A 3 -14.11 -17.29 4.88
N LEU A 4 -14.39 -16.60 3.75
CA LEU A 4 -14.21 -15.16 3.60
C LEU A 4 -15.06 -14.32 4.58
N LEU A 5 -16.21 -14.85 5.03
CA LEU A 5 -17.16 -14.11 5.88
C LEU A 5 -16.96 -14.40 7.37
N ASN A 6 -16.00 -15.26 7.73
CA ASN A 6 -15.71 -15.55 9.12
C ASN A 6 -14.99 -14.36 9.78
N ILE A 7 -15.33 -14.10 11.04
CA ILE A 7 -14.60 -13.15 11.89
C ILE A 7 -13.13 -13.59 11.97
N TYR A 8 -12.23 -12.62 11.98
CA TYR A 8 -10.81 -12.85 12.18
C TYR A 8 -10.24 -11.88 13.22
N THR A 9 -9.38 -12.35 14.10
CA THR A 9 -8.67 -11.49 15.06
C THR A 9 -7.24 -11.29 14.58
N MET A 10 -6.94 -10.09 14.14
CA MET A 10 -5.65 -9.66 13.64
C MET A 10 -4.87 -8.96 14.75
N ASN A 11 -3.97 -9.67 15.41
CA ASN A 11 -3.15 -9.16 16.51
C ASN A 11 -3.93 -8.28 17.52
N GLY A 12 -5.09 -8.76 17.98
CA GLY A 12 -5.98 -8.06 18.92
C GLY A 12 -7.05 -7.17 18.28
N ILE A 13 -6.98 -6.90 16.97
CA ILE A 13 -8.01 -6.16 16.23
C ILE A 13 -9.03 -7.14 15.65
N SER A 14 -10.30 -7.03 16.06
CA SER A 14 -11.38 -7.87 15.53
C SER A 14 -11.87 -7.33 14.19
N LEU A 15 -11.83 -8.18 13.16
CA LEU A 15 -12.33 -7.93 11.81
C LEU A 15 -13.61 -8.72 11.57
N ARG A 16 -14.65 -8.07 11.03
CA ARG A 16 -15.98 -8.69 10.79
C ARG A 16 -16.00 -9.77 9.71
N ASN A 17 -14.98 -9.81 8.86
CA ASN A 17 -14.77 -10.81 7.80
C ASN A 17 -13.29 -10.78 7.36
N ARG A 18 -12.92 -11.67 6.43
CA ARG A 18 -11.55 -11.82 5.92
C ARG A 18 -11.30 -11.12 4.57
N VAL A 19 -12.21 -10.24 4.17
CA VAL A 19 -12.10 -9.45 2.93
C VAL A 19 -11.42 -8.12 3.24
N VAL A 20 -10.29 -7.85 2.58
CA VAL A 20 -9.56 -6.59 2.71
C VAL A 20 -9.77 -5.75 1.45
N MET A 21 -10.08 -4.47 1.61
CA MET A 21 -9.97 -3.50 0.52
C MET A 21 -8.50 -3.14 0.34
N ALA A 22 -7.91 -3.55 -0.79
CA ALA A 22 -6.52 -3.26 -1.12
C ALA A 22 -6.28 -1.74 -1.31
N PRO A 23 -5.09 -1.22 -0.98
CA PRO A 23 -4.74 0.17 -1.26
C PRO A 23 -4.73 0.45 -2.75
N MET A 24 -5.43 1.51 -3.15
CA MET A 24 -5.56 1.92 -4.55
C MET A 24 -5.51 3.44 -4.65
N THR A 25 -4.52 3.98 -5.32
CA THR A 25 -4.46 5.40 -5.68
C THR A 25 -5.64 5.76 -6.58
N ARG A 26 -6.41 6.77 -6.19
CA ARG A 26 -7.57 7.24 -6.96
C ARG A 26 -7.45 8.69 -7.45
N SER A 27 -6.43 9.43 -6.97
CA SER A 27 -6.12 10.80 -7.41
C SER A 27 -7.29 11.77 -7.29
N ARG A 28 -7.95 11.83 -6.12
CA ARG A 28 -9.11 12.71 -5.84
C ARG A 28 -8.83 13.81 -4.81
N ALA A 29 -7.59 13.90 -4.31
CA ALA A 29 -7.17 14.92 -3.35
C ALA A 29 -6.48 16.09 -4.06
N TYR A 30 -7.24 16.93 -4.74
CA TYR A 30 -6.70 18.01 -5.60
C TYR A 30 -5.80 19.00 -4.85
N ASN A 31 -6.09 19.26 -3.59
CA ASN A 31 -5.26 20.08 -2.69
C ASN A 31 -4.38 19.23 -1.76
N LEU A 32 -4.14 17.94 -2.11
CA LEU A 32 -3.39 16.98 -1.29
C LEU A 32 -4.02 16.71 0.10
N VAL A 33 -5.26 17.15 0.30
CA VAL A 33 -6.07 16.97 1.51
C VAL A 33 -7.25 16.05 1.17
N PRO A 34 -7.62 15.09 2.03
CA PRO A 34 -8.82 14.27 1.83
C PRO A 34 -10.07 15.10 1.60
N THR A 35 -10.87 14.74 0.60
CA THR A 35 -12.08 15.45 0.19
C THR A 35 -13.35 14.79 0.76
N ASP A 36 -14.49 15.48 0.74
CA ASP A 36 -15.78 14.92 1.16
C ASP A 36 -16.19 13.72 0.27
N SER A 37 -15.78 13.70 -1.01
CA SER A 37 -15.94 12.53 -1.88
C SER A 37 -15.14 11.33 -1.37
N MET A 38 -13.94 11.54 -0.81
CA MET A 38 -13.15 10.48 -0.17
C MET A 38 -13.84 9.96 1.09
N VAL A 39 -14.44 10.82 1.90
CA VAL A 39 -15.26 10.42 3.07
C VAL A 39 -16.37 9.47 2.61
N THR A 40 -17.11 9.84 1.57
CA THR A 40 -18.19 9.02 1.00
C THR A 40 -17.65 7.70 0.45
N TYR A 41 -16.54 7.74 -0.31
CA TYR A 41 -15.92 6.58 -0.94
C TYR A 41 -15.52 5.49 0.07
N TYR A 42 -14.83 5.87 1.13
CA TYR A 42 -14.39 4.93 2.16
C TYR A 42 -15.56 4.44 3.03
N ARG A 43 -16.50 5.32 3.39
CA ARG A 43 -17.73 4.94 4.10
C ARG A 43 -18.54 3.88 3.35
N GLN A 44 -18.75 4.05 2.04
CA GLN A 44 -19.49 3.10 1.21
C GLN A 44 -18.88 1.68 1.26
N ARG A 45 -17.58 1.56 1.54
CA ARG A 45 -16.80 0.31 1.53
C ARG A 45 -16.52 -0.24 2.94
N ALA A 46 -17.11 0.35 3.97
CA ALA A 46 -16.89 0.00 5.37
C ALA A 46 -17.36 -1.42 5.76
N THR A 47 -18.07 -2.13 4.87
CA THR A 47 -18.41 -3.55 5.05
C THR A 47 -17.20 -4.49 4.90
N ALA A 48 -16.08 -4.05 4.33
CA ALA A 48 -14.83 -4.78 4.34
C ALA A 48 -14.38 -5.12 5.77
N GLY A 49 -13.73 -6.26 5.96
CA GLY A 49 -13.11 -6.60 7.24
C GLY A 49 -12.03 -5.59 7.63
N LEU A 50 -11.23 -5.19 6.65
CA LEU A 50 -10.23 -4.13 6.79
C LEU A 50 -10.21 -3.29 5.50
N ILE A 51 -10.15 -1.98 5.63
CA ILE A 51 -9.79 -1.06 4.54
C ILE A 51 -8.32 -0.70 4.72
N VAL A 52 -7.51 -0.83 3.64
CA VAL A 52 -6.23 -0.13 3.54
C VAL A 52 -6.45 1.04 2.58
N SER A 53 -6.19 2.27 3.05
CA SER A 53 -6.39 3.46 2.23
C SER A 53 -5.44 3.50 1.04
N GLU A 54 -5.68 4.40 0.11
CA GLU A 54 -4.71 4.73 -0.93
C GLU A 54 -3.36 5.18 -0.34
N GLY A 55 -2.28 4.99 -1.12
CA GLY A 55 -0.94 5.44 -0.73
C GLY A 55 -0.93 6.93 -0.40
N SER A 56 -0.53 7.24 0.83
CA SER A 56 -0.51 8.59 1.38
C SER A 56 0.93 9.00 1.68
N PRO A 57 1.49 9.98 0.94
CA PRO A 57 2.86 10.44 1.16
C PRO A 57 3.09 10.85 2.62
N VAL A 58 4.25 10.42 3.17
CA VAL A 58 4.68 10.72 4.54
C VAL A 58 5.33 12.10 4.66
N SER A 59 5.73 12.68 3.53
CA SER A 59 6.36 14.01 3.42
C SER A 59 6.15 14.56 2.01
N MET A 60 6.48 15.82 1.78
CA MET A 60 6.43 16.39 0.44
C MET A 60 7.43 15.72 -0.50
N GLU A 61 8.61 15.32 0.00
CA GLU A 61 9.63 14.57 -0.74
C GLU A 61 9.13 13.17 -1.16
N GLY A 62 8.25 12.56 -0.35
CA GLY A 62 7.70 11.22 -0.63
C GLY A 62 6.69 11.15 -1.77
N ARG A 63 6.31 12.27 -2.38
CA ARG A 63 5.28 12.37 -3.42
C ARG A 63 5.79 11.90 -4.80
N GLY A 64 4.89 11.29 -5.57
CA GLY A 64 5.22 10.89 -6.94
C GLY A 64 3.99 10.68 -7.83
N GLN A 65 2.80 11.02 -7.34
CA GLN A 65 1.56 10.93 -8.12
C GLN A 65 0.69 12.15 -7.84
N ALA A 66 0.09 12.72 -8.88
CA ALA A 66 -0.81 13.86 -8.74
C ALA A 66 -2.04 13.52 -7.87
N TYR A 67 -2.48 14.50 -7.10
CA TYR A 67 -3.74 14.48 -6.37
C TYR A 67 -3.87 13.32 -5.36
N THR A 68 -2.76 12.91 -4.74
CA THR A 68 -2.75 11.94 -3.64
C THR A 68 -2.79 12.66 -2.29
N PRO A 69 -3.61 12.20 -1.33
CA PRO A 69 -3.71 12.83 -0.01
C PRO A 69 -2.48 12.49 0.83
N GLY A 70 -1.84 13.48 1.39
CA GLY A 70 -0.73 13.28 2.34
C GLY A 70 -1.20 12.99 3.76
N ILE A 71 -0.23 12.78 4.67
CA ILE A 71 -0.46 12.64 6.12
C ILE A 71 0.61 13.38 6.93
N TYR A 72 1.10 14.51 6.42
CA TYR A 72 2.22 15.26 7.00
C TYR A 72 1.89 16.73 7.34
N THR A 73 0.67 17.22 7.04
CA THR A 73 0.19 18.54 7.47
C THR A 73 -1.03 18.42 8.37
N HIS A 74 -1.30 19.46 9.14
CA HIS A 74 -2.47 19.51 10.02
C HIS A 74 -3.79 19.42 9.23
N GLU A 75 -3.89 20.10 8.09
CA GLU A 75 -5.09 20.06 7.24
C GLU A 75 -5.34 18.65 6.69
N GLN A 76 -4.29 17.91 6.38
CA GLN A 76 -4.40 16.52 5.95
C GLN A 76 -4.91 15.61 7.07
N ILE A 77 -4.41 15.80 8.30
CA ILE A 77 -4.87 15.07 9.49
C ILE A 77 -6.38 15.34 9.72
N GLU A 78 -6.81 16.60 9.68
CA GLU A 78 -8.22 16.97 9.85
C GLU A 78 -9.11 16.42 8.72
N GLY A 79 -8.59 16.38 7.48
CA GLY A 79 -9.29 15.75 6.37
C GLY A 79 -9.47 14.25 6.58
N TRP A 80 -8.43 13.56 7.04
CA TRP A 80 -8.48 12.12 7.32
C TRP A 80 -9.36 11.78 8.53
N LYS A 81 -9.47 12.64 9.56
CA LYS A 81 -10.42 12.45 10.70
C LYS A 81 -11.84 12.24 10.21
N LYS A 82 -12.30 13.03 9.24
CA LYS A 82 -13.64 12.88 8.66
C LYS A 82 -13.82 11.50 7.99
N VAL A 83 -12.78 10.99 7.32
CA VAL A 83 -12.80 9.68 6.68
C VAL A 83 -12.89 8.57 7.72
N THR A 84 -12.02 8.59 8.73
CA THR A 84 -11.98 7.55 9.77
C THR A 84 -13.26 7.52 10.60
N GLU A 85 -13.79 8.69 10.98
CA GLU A 85 -15.08 8.83 11.67
C GLU A 85 -16.22 8.22 10.86
N ALA A 86 -16.29 8.49 9.55
CA ALA A 86 -17.33 7.97 8.69
C ALA A 86 -17.24 6.42 8.53
N VAL A 87 -16.02 5.88 8.43
CA VAL A 87 -15.81 4.42 8.36
C VAL A 87 -16.15 3.76 9.70
N HIS A 88 -15.75 4.36 10.82
CA HIS A 88 -16.03 3.84 12.15
C HIS A 88 -17.53 3.90 12.50
N ALA A 89 -18.25 4.93 12.05
CA ALA A 89 -19.70 5.04 12.22
C ALA A 89 -20.44 3.84 11.59
N GLU A 90 -19.90 3.25 10.51
CA GLU A 90 -20.40 2.03 9.89
C GLU A 90 -19.80 0.75 10.54
N GLY A 91 -19.03 0.90 11.62
CA GLY A 91 -18.33 -0.18 12.33
C GLY A 91 -17.18 -0.81 11.53
N GLY A 92 -16.66 -0.13 10.51
CA GLY A 92 -15.50 -0.56 9.71
C GLY A 92 -14.18 -0.40 10.45
N LYS A 93 -13.12 -0.99 9.89
CA LYS A 93 -11.72 -0.84 10.32
C LYS A 93 -10.90 -0.30 9.16
N ILE A 94 -10.03 0.70 9.42
CA ILE A 94 -9.25 1.35 8.39
C ILE A 94 -7.80 1.59 8.83
N PHE A 95 -6.85 1.15 8.00
CA PHE A 95 -5.42 1.45 8.08
C PHE A 95 -5.05 2.41 6.95
N ILE A 96 -4.12 3.35 7.19
CA ILE A 96 -3.57 4.20 6.14
C ILE A 96 -2.30 3.58 5.57
N GLN A 97 -2.14 3.61 4.24
CA GLN A 97 -0.89 3.19 3.61
C GLN A 97 0.09 4.37 3.57
N LEU A 98 1.18 4.28 4.34
CA LEU A 98 2.27 5.26 4.38
C LEU A 98 3.20 5.07 3.19
N TRP A 99 3.42 6.12 2.43
CA TRP A 99 4.05 6.04 1.12
C TRP A 99 5.20 7.03 0.92
N HIS A 100 6.30 6.52 0.38
CA HIS A 100 7.39 7.31 -0.19
C HIS A 100 7.82 6.64 -1.49
N VAL A 101 7.64 7.33 -2.61
CA VAL A 101 7.82 6.70 -3.94
C VAL A 101 9.29 6.53 -4.35
N GLY A 102 10.21 7.19 -3.65
CA GLY A 102 11.63 7.15 -4.06
C GLY A 102 11.84 7.76 -5.44
N ARG A 103 12.59 7.06 -6.31
CA ARG A 103 12.88 7.49 -7.68
C ARG A 103 11.67 7.51 -8.63
N SER A 104 10.54 6.94 -8.20
CA SER A 104 9.32 6.89 -9.01
C SER A 104 8.55 8.21 -8.94
N SER A 105 9.24 9.33 -9.22
CA SER A 105 8.74 10.69 -9.06
C SER A 105 9.22 11.62 -10.17
N HIS A 106 8.72 12.86 -10.12
CA HIS A 106 9.09 13.96 -11.01
C HIS A 106 9.35 15.22 -10.19
N ILE A 107 10.24 16.10 -10.66
CA ILE A 107 10.59 17.37 -9.98
C ILE A 107 9.37 18.24 -9.67
N ALA A 108 8.29 18.16 -10.45
CA ALA A 108 7.02 18.86 -10.19
C ALA A 108 6.32 18.43 -8.89
N HIS A 109 6.67 17.29 -8.32
CA HIS A 109 6.17 16.82 -7.04
C HIS A 109 7.06 17.20 -5.87
N GLN A 110 8.30 17.58 -6.15
CA GLN A 110 9.33 17.76 -5.15
C GLN A 110 9.37 19.19 -4.61
N PRO A 111 9.78 19.37 -3.34
CA PRO A 111 10.03 20.71 -2.81
C PRO A 111 10.98 21.48 -3.72
N ASP A 112 10.63 22.71 -4.05
CA ASP A 112 11.45 23.63 -4.85
C ASP A 112 11.97 23.05 -6.18
N GLY A 113 11.27 22.04 -6.74
CA GLY A 113 11.68 21.38 -7.97
C GLY A 113 12.97 20.56 -7.86
N GLN A 114 13.34 20.14 -6.66
CA GLN A 114 14.54 19.34 -6.43
C GLN A 114 14.45 17.94 -7.06
N ALA A 115 15.56 17.23 -7.13
CA ALA A 115 15.60 15.85 -7.58
C ALA A 115 14.89 14.93 -6.57
N PRO A 116 14.09 13.94 -7.03
CA PRO A 116 13.61 12.86 -6.16
C PRO A 116 14.78 12.13 -5.51
N VAL A 117 14.51 11.45 -4.39
CA VAL A 117 15.54 10.68 -3.68
C VAL A 117 15.33 9.17 -3.87
N SER A 118 16.42 8.39 -3.78
CA SER A 118 16.41 6.94 -3.90
C SER A 118 17.58 6.32 -3.13
N SER A 119 17.72 4.98 -3.21
CA SER A 119 18.93 4.28 -2.77
C SER A 119 20.16 4.72 -3.57
N VAL A 120 19.98 4.98 -4.86
CA VAL A 120 21.04 5.32 -5.83
C VAL A 120 20.57 6.41 -6.79
N SER A 121 21.50 7.03 -7.54
CA SER A 121 21.19 8.07 -8.53
C SER A 121 20.89 7.48 -9.92
N ARG A 122 20.11 6.37 -9.98
CA ARG A 122 19.71 5.71 -11.25
C ARG A 122 18.23 5.95 -11.51
N ILE A 123 17.91 6.51 -12.68
CA ILE A 123 16.53 6.77 -13.11
C ILE A 123 15.78 5.45 -13.35
N ALA A 124 14.46 5.45 -13.20
CA ALA A 124 13.62 4.35 -13.62
C ALA A 124 13.29 4.52 -15.11
N GLU A 125 13.99 3.76 -15.96
CA GLU A 125 13.94 3.91 -17.42
C GLU A 125 12.53 3.60 -17.97
N GLY A 126 12.06 4.44 -18.89
CA GLY A 126 10.76 4.27 -19.54
C GLY A 126 9.53 4.44 -18.64
N CYS A 127 9.73 4.65 -17.34
CA CYS A 127 8.64 4.80 -16.38
C CYS A 127 8.10 6.23 -16.33
N THR A 128 6.81 6.34 -16.01
CA THR A 128 6.10 7.61 -15.99
C THR A 128 5.23 7.75 -14.75
N THR A 129 4.99 9.01 -14.37
CA THR A 129 4.01 9.38 -13.36
C THR A 129 3.04 10.41 -13.91
N HIS A 130 2.00 10.74 -13.14
CA HIS A 130 1.11 11.86 -13.43
C HIS A 130 1.47 13.05 -12.57
N ILE A 131 1.76 14.17 -13.20
CA ILE A 131 2.01 15.46 -12.56
C ILE A 131 0.76 16.34 -12.62
N PRO A 132 0.56 17.30 -11.70
CA PRO A 132 -0.54 18.25 -11.79
C PRO A 132 -0.49 19.04 -13.11
N GLY A 133 -1.64 19.14 -13.77
CA GLY A 133 -1.85 19.94 -14.97
C GLY A 133 -2.89 21.04 -14.75
N GLU A 134 -3.38 21.65 -15.83
CA GLU A 134 -4.42 22.68 -15.77
C GLU A 134 -5.80 22.09 -15.44
N ASN A 135 -6.65 22.86 -14.77
CA ASN A 135 -8.06 22.51 -14.48
C ASN A 135 -8.24 21.16 -13.75
N ASP A 136 -7.36 20.87 -12.77
CA ASP A 136 -7.36 19.62 -11.99
C ASP A 136 -7.13 18.34 -12.84
N GLN A 137 -6.68 18.50 -14.08
CA GLN A 137 -6.24 17.37 -14.87
C GLN A 137 -4.81 16.99 -14.51
N SER A 138 -4.46 15.76 -14.75
CA SER A 138 -3.08 15.30 -14.61
C SER A 138 -2.43 15.09 -15.98
N VAL A 139 -1.15 15.36 -16.06
CA VAL A 139 -0.33 15.17 -17.27
C VAL A 139 0.66 14.04 -17.02
N ARG A 140 0.79 13.14 -17.98
CA ARG A 140 1.78 12.06 -17.90
C ARG A 140 3.17 12.60 -18.21
N ALA A 141 4.12 12.37 -17.31
CA ALA A 141 5.52 12.78 -17.44
C ALA A 141 6.48 11.63 -17.12
N PHE A 142 7.63 11.57 -17.78
CA PHE A 142 8.70 10.64 -17.39
C PHE A 142 9.24 10.99 -16.00
N HIS A 143 9.74 9.99 -15.27
CA HIS A 143 10.41 10.24 -14.00
C HIS A 143 11.61 11.15 -14.18
N SER A 144 11.89 11.99 -13.19
CA SER A 144 13.09 12.81 -13.16
C SER A 144 14.28 12.04 -12.61
N GLN A 145 15.50 12.46 -13.00
CA GLN A 145 16.74 11.91 -12.45
C GLN A 145 16.74 12.02 -10.92
N PRO A 146 16.85 10.92 -10.18
CA PRO A 146 16.93 10.96 -8.73
C PRO A 146 18.36 11.22 -8.25
N ARG A 147 18.49 11.63 -6.99
CA ARG A 147 19.74 11.58 -6.24
C ARG A 147 19.74 10.46 -5.22
N ALA A 148 20.89 9.89 -4.92
CA ALA A 148 21.04 8.97 -3.82
C ALA A 148 20.88 9.72 -2.48
N LEU A 149 20.15 9.12 -1.52
CA LEU A 149 20.19 9.52 -0.13
C LEU A 149 21.60 9.28 0.43
N THR A 150 22.18 10.24 1.14
CA THR A 150 23.39 9.99 1.92
C THR A 150 23.07 9.04 3.07
N THR A 151 24.10 8.42 3.66
CA THR A 151 23.95 7.51 4.81
C THR A 151 23.22 8.20 5.97
N ASP A 152 23.52 9.48 6.21
CA ASP A 152 22.95 10.27 7.31
C ASP A 152 21.55 10.79 7.04
N GLU A 153 21.12 10.82 5.76
CA GLU A 153 19.74 11.20 5.39
C GLU A 153 18.73 10.05 5.58
N VAL A 154 19.15 8.79 5.49
CA VAL A 154 18.24 7.65 5.62
C VAL A 154 17.47 7.67 6.95
N PRO A 155 18.09 7.92 8.12
CA PRO A 155 17.35 8.05 9.39
C PRO A 155 16.34 9.20 9.40
N ARG A 156 16.57 10.30 8.67
CA ARG A 156 15.59 11.40 8.54
C ARG A 156 14.31 10.89 7.88
N VAL A 157 14.43 10.13 6.79
CA VAL A 157 13.26 9.55 6.12
C VAL A 157 12.52 8.57 7.04
N THR A 158 13.23 7.78 7.86
CA THR A 158 12.61 6.96 8.91
C THR A 158 11.77 7.82 9.86
N GLN A 159 12.24 9.01 10.25
CA GLN A 159 11.49 9.92 11.13
C GLN A 159 10.25 10.50 10.43
N ASP A 160 10.28 10.73 9.11
CA ASP A 160 9.09 11.12 8.35
C ASP A 160 7.99 10.04 8.45
N PHE A 161 8.35 8.75 8.34
CA PHE A 161 7.41 7.64 8.55
C PHE A 161 6.89 7.57 9.99
N VAL A 162 7.74 7.78 10.98
CA VAL A 162 7.34 7.83 12.40
C VAL A 162 6.36 8.96 12.66
N GLN A 163 6.63 10.16 12.14
CA GLN A 163 5.72 11.29 12.32
C GLN A 163 4.40 11.06 11.58
N ALA A 164 4.44 10.55 10.35
CA ALA A 164 3.24 10.20 9.59
C ALA A 164 2.40 9.12 10.30
N ALA A 165 3.02 8.14 10.94
CA ALA A 165 2.32 7.14 11.72
C ALA A 165 1.63 7.74 12.96
N LYS A 166 2.27 8.67 13.68
CA LYS A 166 1.65 9.40 14.79
C LYS A 166 0.46 10.24 14.32
N ASN A 167 0.63 10.96 13.21
CA ASN A 167 -0.43 11.74 12.57
C ASN A 167 -1.63 10.85 12.17
N ALA A 168 -1.35 9.64 11.67
CA ALA A 168 -2.38 8.67 11.33
C ALA A 168 -3.21 8.23 12.56
N ILE A 169 -2.55 7.98 13.69
CA ILE A 169 -3.27 7.66 14.94
C ILE A 169 -4.07 8.86 15.43
N GLU A 170 -3.53 10.08 15.35
CA GLU A 170 -4.27 11.32 15.64
C GLU A 170 -5.48 11.50 14.72
N ALA A 171 -5.36 11.15 13.44
CA ALA A 171 -6.45 11.16 12.48
C ALA A 171 -7.48 10.01 12.69
N GLY A 172 -7.31 9.16 13.69
CA GLY A 172 -8.26 8.11 14.05
C GLY A 172 -8.10 6.79 13.31
N PHE A 173 -7.04 6.57 12.54
CA PHE A 173 -6.80 5.27 11.90
C PHE A 173 -6.56 4.16 12.95
N ASP A 174 -7.04 2.96 12.67
CA ASP A 174 -6.81 1.78 13.51
C ASP A 174 -5.34 1.32 13.46
N GLY A 175 -4.60 1.71 12.43
CA GLY A 175 -3.17 1.43 12.24
C GLY A 175 -2.64 1.94 10.91
N VAL A 176 -1.43 1.55 10.57
CA VAL A 176 -0.73 1.95 9.34
C VAL A 176 -0.19 0.74 8.57
N GLU A 177 -0.08 0.88 7.25
CA GLU A 177 0.64 -0.06 6.39
C GLU A 177 1.85 0.65 5.77
N ILE A 178 3.07 0.20 6.07
CA ILE A 178 4.29 0.69 5.42
C ILE A 178 4.34 0.14 3.99
N HIS A 179 4.40 1.01 2.99
CA HIS A 179 4.44 0.61 1.59
C HIS A 179 5.86 0.26 1.14
N ALA A 180 6.24 -1.01 1.25
CA ALA A 180 7.54 -1.55 0.84
C ALA A 180 7.43 -2.45 -0.41
N ALA A 181 6.57 -2.05 -1.37
CA ALA A 181 6.24 -2.81 -2.57
C ALA A 181 6.27 -1.92 -3.82
N ASN A 182 6.00 -2.51 -4.98
CA ASN A 182 5.72 -1.84 -6.26
C ASN A 182 6.86 -0.95 -6.80
N GLY A 183 8.11 -1.26 -6.45
CA GLY A 183 9.30 -0.53 -6.92
C GLY A 183 9.51 0.83 -6.24
N TYR A 184 8.87 1.07 -5.08
CA TYR A 184 9.02 2.32 -4.32
C TYR A 184 10.21 2.29 -3.36
N LEU A 185 10.39 3.33 -2.56
CA LEU A 185 11.64 3.63 -1.86
C LEU A 185 12.25 2.43 -1.11
N PHE A 186 11.49 1.71 -0.30
CA PHE A 186 12.02 0.57 0.45
C PHE A 186 12.49 -0.56 -0.48
N GLU A 187 11.71 -0.88 -1.51
CA GLU A 187 12.09 -1.90 -2.48
C GLU A 187 13.34 -1.48 -3.27
N GLN A 188 13.54 -0.15 -3.51
CA GLN A 188 14.76 0.39 -4.12
C GLN A 188 16.01 0.14 -3.26
N PHE A 189 15.87 0.03 -1.94
CA PHE A 189 16.96 -0.37 -1.03
C PHE A 189 17.12 -1.89 -0.93
N ILE A 190 16.02 -2.65 -0.98
CA ILE A 190 16.01 -4.12 -0.87
C ILE A 190 16.62 -4.77 -2.11
N ASN A 191 16.35 -4.26 -3.29
CA ASN A 191 16.73 -4.86 -4.57
C ASN A 191 18.25 -4.86 -4.78
N GLY A 192 18.82 -6.06 -4.91
CA GLY A 192 20.28 -6.25 -5.02
C GLY A 192 20.87 -5.82 -6.37
N GLU A 193 20.06 -5.74 -7.43
CA GLU A 193 20.50 -5.26 -8.73
C GLU A 193 20.51 -3.72 -8.80
N LEU A 194 19.52 -3.06 -8.20
CA LEU A 194 19.43 -1.61 -8.17
C LEU A 194 20.37 -0.98 -7.14
N ASN A 195 20.43 -1.53 -5.93
CA ASN A 195 21.14 -0.95 -4.80
C ASN A 195 22.64 -1.27 -4.84
N ASP A 196 23.42 -0.40 -5.46
CA ASP A 196 24.89 -0.48 -5.56
C ASP A 196 25.64 0.23 -4.41
N ARG A 197 24.97 0.58 -3.32
CA ARG A 197 25.55 1.26 -2.17
C ARG A 197 26.63 0.40 -1.50
N THR A 198 27.67 1.08 -1.03
CA THR A 198 28.80 0.48 -0.30
C THR A 198 28.79 0.79 1.21
N ASP A 199 27.78 1.55 1.68
CA ASP A 199 27.58 1.85 3.07
C ASP A 199 26.74 0.78 3.79
N ARG A 200 26.33 1.05 5.05
CA ARG A 200 25.56 0.10 5.86
C ARG A 200 24.14 -0.21 5.32
N TYR A 201 23.70 0.43 4.24
CA TYR A 201 22.41 0.21 3.59
C TYR A 201 22.49 -0.52 2.23
N GLY A 202 23.70 -1.01 1.86
CA GLY A 202 23.92 -1.73 0.62
C GLY A 202 24.81 -2.97 0.77
N GLY A 203 25.03 -3.69 -0.32
CA GLY A 203 25.81 -4.92 -0.38
C GLY A 203 25.02 -6.16 0.05
N ASN A 204 25.30 -6.75 1.21
CA ASN A 204 24.66 -7.99 1.63
C ASN A 204 23.17 -7.81 2.02
N ILE A 205 22.43 -8.92 2.10
CA ILE A 205 21.00 -8.95 2.41
C ILE A 205 20.68 -8.15 3.69
N ALA A 206 21.42 -8.35 4.77
CA ALA A 206 21.14 -7.69 6.05
C ALA A 206 21.22 -6.16 5.93
N ASN A 207 22.17 -5.65 5.16
CA ASN A 207 22.33 -4.21 4.92
C ASN A 207 21.21 -3.66 4.01
N ARG A 208 20.86 -4.37 2.95
CA ARG A 208 19.76 -3.95 2.05
C ARG A 208 18.40 -3.93 2.76
N LEU A 209 18.16 -4.83 3.71
CA LEU A 209 16.95 -4.86 4.54
C LEU A 209 16.94 -3.83 5.67
N ARG A 210 18.11 -3.28 6.04
CA ARG A 210 18.31 -2.44 7.23
C ARG A 210 17.35 -1.25 7.28
N PHE A 211 17.26 -0.46 6.22
CA PHE A 211 16.39 0.73 6.18
C PHE A 211 14.92 0.36 6.43
N THR A 212 14.45 -0.70 5.77
CA THR A 212 13.07 -1.19 5.95
C THR A 212 12.83 -1.61 7.39
N LEU A 213 13.75 -2.38 7.97
CA LEU A 213 13.61 -2.91 9.33
C LEU A 213 13.75 -1.81 10.39
N GLU A 214 14.69 -0.88 10.23
CA GLU A 214 14.83 0.29 11.12
C GLU A 214 13.54 1.15 11.10
N THR A 215 12.91 1.32 9.93
CA THR A 215 11.63 2.05 9.83
C THR A 215 10.48 1.29 10.47
N VAL A 216 10.37 -0.01 10.23
CA VAL A 216 9.35 -0.87 10.89
C VAL A 216 9.49 -0.82 12.41
N ASP A 217 10.72 -0.93 12.92
CA ASP A 217 10.99 -0.88 14.36
C ASP A 217 10.64 0.48 14.96
N ALA A 218 11.03 1.58 14.30
CA ALA A 218 10.76 2.93 14.78
C ALA A 218 9.26 3.28 14.76
N VAL A 219 8.53 2.88 13.70
CA VAL A 219 7.07 3.05 13.62
C VAL A 219 6.38 2.19 14.67
N SER A 220 6.77 0.92 14.81
CA SER A 220 6.21 0.02 15.84
C SER A 220 6.45 0.51 17.26
N ALA A 221 7.61 1.09 17.53
CA ALA A 221 7.91 1.72 18.82
C ALA A 221 7.01 2.95 19.08
N ALA A 222 6.64 3.69 18.04
CA ALA A 222 5.85 4.90 18.16
C ALA A 222 4.35 4.65 18.36
N ILE A 223 3.77 3.64 17.68
CA ILE A 223 2.30 3.41 17.66
C ILE A 223 1.88 2.01 18.08
N GLY A 224 2.81 1.10 18.33
CA GLY A 224 2.59 -0.31 18.65
C GLY A 224 2.68 -1.23 17.42
N SER A 225 3.33 -2.40 17.57
CA SER A 225 3.47 -3.38 16.50
C SER A 225 2.13 -3.93 16.01
N HIS A 226 1.15 -4.06 16.93
CA HIS A 226 -0.21 -4.51 16.61
C HIS A 226 -0.99 -3.54 15.70
N ARG A 227 -0.51 -2.31 15.50
CA ARG A 227 -1.05 -1.28 14.59
C ARG A 227 -0.16 -1.03 13.37
N THR A 228 0.91 -1.79 13.22
CA THR A 228 1.89 -1.63 12.13
C THR A 228 1.82 -2.84 11.20
N GLY A 229 1.40 -2.63 9.98
CA GLY A 229 1.49 -3.58 8.87
C GLY A 229 2.56 -3.15 7.87
N ILE A 230 2.94 -4.06 6.99
CA ILE A 230 3.85 -3.78 5.88
C ILE A 230 3.38 -4.48 4.61
N ARG A 231 3.42 -3.77 3.48
CA ARG A 231 3.17 -4.36 2.17
C ARG A 231 4.47 -4.58 1.42
N ILE A 232 4.65 -5.80 0.89
CA ILE A 232 5.81 -6.23 0.10
C ILE A 232 5.35 -6.81 -1.24
N ALA A 233 6.23 -6.81 -2.25
CA ALA A 233 5.96 -7.38 -3.56
C ALA A 233 7.13 -8.23 -4.06
N PRO A 234 7.33 -9.43 -3.47
CA PRO A 234 8.38 -10.33 -3.92
C PRO A 234 8.30 -10.59 -5.43
N PHE A 235 9.46 -10.59 -6.08
CA PHE A 235 9.58 -10.78 -7.54
C PHE A 235 8.82 -9.74 -8.38
N GLY A 236 8.47 -8.59 -7.80
CA GLY A 236 7.85 -7.49 -8.53
C GLY A 236 8.79 -6.86 -9.56
N ARG A 237 8.21 -6.37 -10.68
CA ARG A 237 8.96 -5.75 -11.78
C ARG A 237 8.42 -4.36 -12.16
N LEU A 238 7.61 -3.76 -11.29
CA LEU A 238 7.09 -2.41 -11.52
C LEU A 238 8.19 -1.36 -11.29
N GLN A 239 8.09 -0.22 -11.98
CA GLN A 239 8.98 0.94 -11.82
C GLN A 239 10.45 0.61 -12.13
N ASP A 240 10.66 -0.16 -13.21
CA ASP A 240 12.01 -0.54 -13.66
C ASP A 240 12.81 -1.32 -12.60
N MET A 241 12.10 -2.19 -11.88
CA MET A 241 12.74 -3.13 -10.95
C MET A 241 13.09 -4.41 -11.68
N HIS A 242 14.32 -4.88 -11.49
CA HIS A 242 14.84 -6.08 -12.11
C HIS A 242 15.03 -7.20 -11.09
N GLY A 243 15.12 -8.45 -11.58
CA GLY A 243 15.51 -9.60 -10.76
C GLY A 243 16.97 -9.52 -10.35
N PHE A 244 17.33 -10.18 -9.27
CA PHE A 244 18.69 -10.24 -8.74
C PHE A 244 18.99 -11.64 -8.16
N ASP A 245 20.27 -11.99 -8.06
CA ASP A 245 20.71 -13.37 -7.82
C ASP A 245 20.17 -13.98 -6.53
N ASP A 246 20.18 -13.22 -5.42
CA ASP A 246 19.72 -13.65 -4.09
C ASP A 246 18.30 -13.16 -3.75
N GLU A 247 17.43 -12.99 -4.76
CA GLU A 247 16.11 -12.38 -4.58
C GLU A 247 15.20 -13.21 -3.65
N GLN A 248 15.15 -14.54 -3.84
CA GLN A 248 14.33 -15.39 -3.00
C GLN A 248 14.81 -15.39 -1.55
N GLU A 249 16.12 -15.51 -1.35
CA GLU A 249 16.76 -15.50 -0.03
C GLU A 249 16.51 -14.16 0.68
N THR A 250 16.57 -13.06 -0.06
CA THR A 250 16.27 -11.71 0.46
C THR A 250 14.85 -11.61 0.98
N TRP A 251 13.86 -12.06 0.22
CA TRP A 251 12.45 -12.01 0.63
C TRP A 251 12.15 -12.94 1.80
N LEU A 252 12.77 -14.14 1.83
CA LEU A 252 12.62 -15.06 2.97
C LEU A 252 13.32 -14.52 4.23
N ALA A 253 14.51 -13.92 4.10
CA ALA A 253 15.18 -13.25 5.21
C ALA A 253 14.34 -12.11 5.79
N LEU A 254 13.70 -11.31 4.91
CA LEU A 254 12.75 -10.29 5.36
C LEU A 254 11.57 -10.92 6.12
N GLY A 255 11.01 -12.02 5.63
CA GLY A 255 9.93 -12.76 6.30
C GLY A 255 10.31 -13.19 7.73
N ILE A 256 11.52 -13.74 7.92
CA ILE A 256 12.08 -14.13 9.24
C ILE A 256 12.15 -12.91 10.17
N GLU A 257 12.67 -11.79 9.67
CA GLU A 257 12.83 -10.59 10.48
C GLU A 257 11.48 -9.94 10.83
N LEU A 258 10.48 -9.95 9.92
CA LEU A 258 9.14 -9.45 10.20
C LEU A 258 8.37 -10.33 11.18
N ARG A 259 8.56 -11.67 11.15
CA ARG A 259 7.99 -12.59 12.13
C ARG A 259 8.37 -12.22 13.57
N ARG A 260 9.64 -11.88 13.81
CA ARG A 260 10.16 -11.50 15.13
C ARG A 260 9.55 -10.22 15.70
N ARG A 261 8.95 -9.39 14.84
CA ARG A 261 8.41 -8.07 15.18
C ARG A 261 6.93 -8.08 15.57
N HIS A 262 6.26 -9.22 15.38
CA HIS A 262 4.85 -9.40 15.74
C HIS A 262 3.94 -8.28 15.23
N LEU A 263 4.06 -7.94 13.96
CA LEU A 263 3.29 -6.89 13.30
C LEU A 263 1.80 -7.24 13.22
N ALA A 264 0.95 -6.25 12.94
CA ALA A 264 -0.45 -6.46 12.62
C ALA A 264 -0.60 -7.48 11.48
N TYR A 265 0.17 -7.28 10.40
CA TYR A 265 0.21 -8.19 9.25
C TYR A 265 1.40 -7.93 8.32
N VAL A 266 1.69 -8.91 7.47
CA VAL A 266 2.39 -8.70 6.20
C VAL A 266 1.38 -8.82 5.07
N HIS A 267 1.39 -7.86 4.13
CA HIS A 267 0.54 -7.83 2.94
C HIS A 267 1.40 -8.14 1.71
N LEU A 268 1.32 -9.36 1.21
CA LEU A 268 2.06 -9.82 0.05
C LEU A 268 1.25 -9.53 -1.23
N SER A 269 1.84 -8.75 -2.14
CA SER A 269 1.26 -8.41 -3.44
C SER A 269 1.88 -9.26 -4.53
N ASP A 270 1.10 -10.17 -5.11
CA ASP A 270 1.43 -10.82 -6.37
C ASP A 270 1.12 -9.85 -7.52
N GLN A 271 2.16 -9.43 -8.24
CA GLN A 271 2.05 -8.41 -9.29
C GLN A 271 1.68 -8.97 -10.67
N GLU A 272 1.41 -10.27 -10.82
CA GLU A 272 0.94 -10.85 -12.08
C GLU A 272 -0.26 -10.07 -12.65
N SER A 273 -1.18 -9.66 -11.77
CA SER A 273 -2.36 -8.87 -12.16
C SER A 273 -2.06 -7.46 -12.67
N LEU A 274 -0.84 -6.98 -12.47
CA LEU A 274 -0.36 -5.67 -12.89
C LEU A 274 0.58 -5.76 -14.10
N GLY A 275 0.69 -6.96 -14.71
CA GLY A 275 1.52 -7.22 -15.89
C GLY A 275 2.97 -7.57 -15.56
N SER A 276 3.30 -7.85 -14.30
CA SER A 276 4.58 -8.39 -13.87
C SER A 276 4.58 -9.93 -13.94
N GLN A 277 5.70 -10.57 -13.65
CA GLN A 277 5.75 -12.02 -13.55
C GLN A 277 4.97 -12.52 -12.33
N ALA A 278 4.44 -13.75 -12.44
CA ALA A 278 3.84 -14.44 -11.30
C ALA A 278 4.91 -14.82 -10.26
N LEU A 279 4.47 -15.01 -9.01
CA LEU A 279 5.33 -15.57 -7.97
C LEU A 279 5.87 -16.95 -8.41
N PRO A 280 7.14 -17.27 -8.15
CA PRO A 280 7.68 -18.61 -8.39
C PRO A 280 6.84 -19.68 -7.70
N ALA A 281 6.70 -20.85 -8.35
CA ALA A 281 5.96 -21.97 -7.80
C ALA A 281 6.49 -22.34 -6.40
N GLY A 282 5.59 -22.48 -5.43
CA GLY A 282 5.93 -22.83 -4.05
C GLY A 282 6.41 -21.66 -3.18
N PHE A 283 6.75 -20.48 -3.75
CA PHE A 283 7.25 -19.36 -2.95
C PHE A 283 6.27 -18.92 -1.86
N LEU A 284 4.98 -18.79 -2.19
CA LEU A 284 3.97 -18.38 -1.19
C LEU A 284 3.89 -19.36 -0.02
N THR A 285 3.99 -20.68 -0.30
CA THR A 285 4.02 -21.73 0.74
C THR A 285 5.23 -21.56 1.64
N THR A 286 6.43 -21.45 1.05
CA THR A 286 7.68 -21.25 1.81
C THR A 286 7.66 -19.96 2.60
N PHE A 287 7.14 -18.86 2.02
CA PHE A 287 7.02 -17.59 2.72
C PHE A 287 6.03 -17.69 3.90
N ARG A 288 4.89 -18.38 3.72
CA ARG A 288 3.90 -18.63 4.79
C ARG A 288 4.53 -19.38 5.98
N GLU A 289 5.29 -20.44 5.69
CA GLU A 289 5.99 -21.22 6.70
C GLU A 289 7.08 -20.40 7.42
N THR A 290 7.70 -19.46 6.69
CA THR A 290 8.74 -18.58 7.23
C THR A 290 8.16 -17.47 8.13
N TYR A 291 7.08 -16.84 7.69
CA TYR A 291 6.54 -15.65 8.38
C TYR A 291 5.64 -16.00 9.57
N GLU A 292 4.78 -16.98 9.49
CA GLU A 292 3.86 -17.46 10.55
C GLU A 292 2.87 -16.44 11.15
N GLY A 293 3.00 -15.13 10.91
CA GLY A 293 2.08 -14.09 11.38
C GLY A 293 0.84 -13.95 10.49
N THR A 294 -0.01 -12.94 10.74
CA THR A 294 -1.14 -12.64 9.85
C THR A 294 -0.65 -12.28 8.45
N LEU A 295 -1.08 -13.05 7.45
CA LEU A 295 -0.72 -12.86 6.05
C LEU A 295 -1.93 -12.43 5.23
N ILE A 296 -1.88 -11.22 4.67
CA ILE A 296 -2.80 -10.75 3.63
C ILE A 296 -2.17 -11.05 2.27
N VAL A 297 -2.92 -11.61 1.35
CA VAL A 297 -2.46 -11.79 -0.03
C VAL A 297 -3.34 -11.01 -1.01
N ALA A 298 -2.71 -10.41 -2.02
CA ALA A 298 -3.34 -9.72 -3.15
C ALA A 298 -2.79 -10.26 -4.46
N GLY A 299 -3.60 -10.30 -5.52
CA GLY A 299 -3.17 -10.76 -6.84
C GLY A 299 -4.28 -11.47 -7.61
N SER A 300 -5.18 -10.72 -8.26
CA SER A 300 -6.27 -11.26 -9.11
C SER A 300 -7.10 -12.38 -8.46
N TYR A 301 -7.37 -12.28 -7.16
CA TYR A 301 -8.23 -13.24 -6.49
C TYR A 301 -9.69 -13.12 -6.95
N THR A 302 -10.27 -14.26 -7.38
CA THR A 302 -11.74 -14.43 -7.44
C THR A 302 -12.23 -14.89 -6.07
N PRO A 303 -13.54 -14.79 -5.78
CA PRO A 303 -14.10 -15.32 -4.53
C PRO A 303 -13.76 -16.81 -4.31
N GLU A 304 -13.75 -17.63 -5.36
CA GLU A 304 -13.46 -19.07 -5.29
C GLU A 304 -11.97 -19.33 -4.99
N ARG A 305 -11.06 -18.62 -5.67
CA ARG A 305 -9.61 -18.70 -5.40
C ARG A 305 -9.31 -18.23 -3.97
N ALA A 306 -9.98 -17.19 -3.51
CA ALA A 306 -9.86 -16.67 -2.15
C ALA A 306 -10.31 -17.68 -1.08
N LYS A 307 -11.49 -18.29 -1.24
CA LYS A 307 -11.99 -19.34 -0.36
C LYS A 307 -11.00 -20.52 -0.28
N ARG A 308 -10.42 -20.91 -1.41
CA ARG A 308 -9.44 -22.00 -1.46
C ARG A 308 -8.16 -21.62 -0.71
N ALA A 309 -7.60 -20.43 -0.94
CA ALA A 309 -6.38 -19.98 -0.28
C ALA A 309 -6.53 -19.93 1.25
N LEU A 310 -7.69 -19.50 1.75
CA LEU A 310 -7.99 -19.50 3.18
C LEU A 310 -8.11 -20.92 3.76
N ARG A 311 -8.78 -21.85 3.05
CA ARG A 311 -8.92 -23.25 3.48
C ARG A 311 -7.60 -23.99 3.53
N GLU A 312 -6.74 -23.74 2.55
CA GLU A 312 -5.42 -24.37 2.44
C GLU A 312 -4.37 -23.71 3.35
N GLY A 313 -4.74 -22.62 4.05
CA GLY A 313 -3.87 -21.93 5.00
C GLY A 313 -2.79 -21.06 4.36
N PHE A 314 -2.86 -20.80 3.05
CA PHE A 314 -1.89 -19.93 2.36
C PHE A 314 -2.00 -18.47 2.75
N ALA A 315 -3.14 -18.03 3.25
CA ALA A 315 -3.39 -16.68 3.71
C ALA A 315 -4.40 -16.67 4.85
N ASP A 316 -4.40 -15.60 5.64
CA ASP A 316 -5.40 -15.33 6.67
C ASP A 316 -6.49 -14.38 6.18
N LEU A 317 -6.11 -13.44 5.31
CA LEU A 317 -6.96 -12.39 4.74
C LEU A 317 -6.66 -12.25 3.24
N ILE A 318 -7.68 -11.88 2.47
CA ILE A 318 -7.55 -11.70 1.01
C ILE A 318 -7.89 -10.26 0.64
N ALA A 319 -6.96 -9.61 -0.06
CA ALA A 319 -7.14 -8.24 -0.51
C ALA A 319 -7.67 -8.18 -1.96
N PHE A 320 -8.72 -7.40 -2.13
CA PHE A 320 -9.37 -7.13 -3.41
C PHE A 320 -9.18 -5.65 -3.76
N GLY A 321 -8.64 -5.36 -4.95
CA GLY A 321 -8.48 -4.01 -5.46
C GLY A 321 -9.63 -3.62 -6.40
N ARG A 322 -9.45 -3.87 -7.70
CA ARG A 322 -10.40 -3.46 -8.75
C ARG A 322 -11.87 -3.82 -8.49
N PRO A 323 -12.21 -4.98 -7.89
CA PRO A 323 -13.60 -5.26 -7.52
C PRO A 323 -14.21 -4.23 -6.59
N PHE A 324 -13.47 -3.66 -5.63
CA PHE A 324 -13.97 -2.60 -4.74
C PHE A 324 -14.20 -1.26 -5.44
N ILE A 325 -13.59 -1.02 -6.61
CA ILE A 325 -13.82 0.24 -7.34
C ILE A 325 -15.29 0.36 -7.73
N ALA A 326 -15.83 -0.67 -8.41
CA ALA A 326 -17.19 -0.65 -8.96
C ALA A 326 -18.25 -1.29 -8.05
N ASN A 327 -17.87 -1.87 -6.93
CA ASN A 327 -18.78 -2.55 -6.01
C ASN A 327 -18.57 -2.03 -4.60
N PRO A 328 -19.20 -0.91 -4.20
CA PRO A 328 -19.11 -0.40 -2.84
C PRO A 328 -19.60 -1.44 -1.81
N ASP A 329 -20.52 -2.29 -2.19
CA ASP A 329 -21.14 -3.38 -1.42
C ASP A 329 -20.51 -4.75 -1.71
N LEU A 330 -19.23 -4.81 -2.12
CA LEU A 330 -18.56 -6.03 -2.57
C LEU A 330 -18.76 -7.23 -1.61
N VAL A 331 -18.62 -7.01 -0.31
CA VAL A 331 -18.78 -8.09 0.69
C VAL A 331 -20.21 -8.64 0.69
N THR A 332 -21.21 -7.77 0.55
CA THR A 332 -22.63 -8.17 0.45
C THR A 332 -22.90 -8.95 -0.83
N ARG A 333 -22.32 -8.52 -1.97
CA ARG A 333 -22.41 -9.26 -3.24
C ARG A 333 -21.77 -10.64 -3.13
N MET A 334 -20.59 -10.73 -2.52
CA MET A 334 -19.93 -12.03 -2.26
C MET A 334 -20.74 -12.95 -1.34
N LYS A 335 -21.40 -12.37 -0.33
CA LYS A 335 -22.25 -13.12 0.59
C LYS A 335 -23.46 -13.73 -0.08
N ASN A 336 -24.09 -12.99 -1.00
CA ASN A 336 -25.32 -13.37 -1.67
C ASN A 336 -25.10 -13.96 -3.07
N GLU A 337 -23.82 -14.09 -3.49
CA GLU A 337 -23.41 -14.57 -4.81
C GLU A 337 -24.01 -13.70 -5.96
N TRP A 338 -24.15 -12.40 -5.70
CA TRP A 338 -24.63 -11.42 -6.69
C TRP A 338 -23.55 -11.08 -7.70
N PRO A 339 -23.94 -10.68 -8.94
CA PRO A 339 -22.99 -10.31 -9.98
C PRO A 339 -22.16 -9.09 -9.58
N LEU A 340 -20.88 -9.10 -9.97
CA LEU A 340 -19.97 -7.98 -9.76
C LEU A 340 -20.01 -7.03 -10.97
N ALA A 341 -20.13 -5.72 -10.70
CA ALA A 341 -19.96 -4.68 -11.70
C ALA A 341 -18.49 -4.54 -12.10
N VAL A 342 -18.26 -4.22 -13.37
CA VAL A 342 -16.93 -3.99 -13.93
C VAL A 342 -16.60 -2.50 -13.83
N PRO A 343 -15.41 -2.13 -13.28
CA PRO A 343 -15.04 -0.72 -13.16
C PRO A 343 -14.66 -0.11 -14.52
N ASP A 344 -15.02 1.14 -14.72
CA ASP A 344 -14.54 1.93 -15.85
C ASP A 344 -13.09 2.38 -15.62
N LYS A 345 -12.16 1.83 -16.40
CA LYS A 345 -10.73 2.11 -16.29
C LYS A 345 -10.37 3.57 -16.56
N ASN A 346 -11.18 4.28 -17.37
CA ASN A 346 -10.94 5.68 -17.69
C ASN A 346 -11.14 6.61 -16.48
N THR A 347 -11.84 6.13 -15.44
CA THR A 347 -12.12 6.90 -14.22
C THR A 347 -11.20 6.53 -13.05
N PHE A 348 -10.19 5.67 -13.23
CA PHE A 348 -9.35 5.22 -12.13
C PHE A 348 -8.61 6.37 -11.45
N TYR A 349 -8.06 7.31 -12.21
CA TYR A 349 -7.20 8.40 -11.72
C TYR A 349 -7.74 9.79 -12.04
N THR A 350 -8.99 9.89 -12.49
CA THR A 350 -9.64 11.13 -12.89
C THR A 350 -11.17 11.01 -12.76
N GLY A 351 -11.91 12.09 -13.03
CA GLY A 351 -13.37 12.06 -13.10
C GLY A 351 -14.08 12.64 -11.88
N ARG A 352 -13.37 13.20 -10.91
CA ARG A 352 -13.96 13.71 -9.66
C ARG A 352 -14.84 12.63 -9.01
N ASP A 353 -16.16 12.83 -8.94
CA ASP A 353 -17.11 11.87 -8.34
C ASP A 353 -17.46 10.72 -9.29
N ALA A 354 -17.34 10.95 -10.61
CA ALA A 354 -17.62 9.93 -11.61
C ALA A 354 -16.63 8.75 -11.52
N GLY A 355 -17.15 7.52 -11.50
CA GLY A 355 -16.38 6.31 -11.31
C GLY A 355 -15.70 6.21 -9.95
N TYR A 356 -16.16 6.98 -8.97
CA TYR A 356 -15.61 7.02 -7.61
C TYR A 356 -16.67 6.73 -6.55
N ILE A 357 -17.70 7.59 -6.43
CA ILE A 357 -18.77 7.46 -5.43
C ILE A 357 -20.14 7.17 -6.05
N ASP A 358 -20.26 7.14 -7.37
CA ASP A 358 -21.50 7.00 -8.13
C ASP A 358 -21.83 5.55 -8.54
N TYR A 359 -20.96 4.57 -8.23
CA TYR A 359 -21.30 3.16 -8.46
C TYR A 359 -22.40 2.72 -7.49
N PRO A 360 -23.53 2.14 -8.01
CA PRO A 360 -24.65 1.74 -7.16
C PRO A 360 -24.36 0.45 -6.38
N SER A 361 -24.97 0.36 -5.21
CA SER A 361 -25.18 -0.94 -4.56
C SER A 361 -26.13 -1.79 -5.39
N TYR A 362 -26.01 -3.12 -5.27
CA TYR A 362 -26.90 -4.05 -5.96
C TYR A 362 -28.28 -4.05 -5.30
N HIS A 363 -29.31 -3.92 -6.11
CA HIS A 363 -30.70 -4.08 -5.70
C HIS A 363 -31.27 -5.35 -6.34
N VAL A 364 -31.97 -6.16 -5.56
CA VAL A 364 -32.79 -7.26 -6.07
C VAL A 364 -34.10 -6.63 -6.47
N ASP A 365 -34.45 -6.69 -7.77
CA ASP A 365 -35.75 -6.28 -8.27
C ASP A 365 -36.87 -7.20 -7.80
#